data_c85f18ab11f1ff9341fab51f116b7b55
#
_entry.id   c85f18ab11f1ff9341fab51f116b7b55
#
_cell.length_a   1.000
_cell.length_b   1.000
_cell.length_c   1.000
_cell.angle_alpha   90.00
_cell.angle_beta   90.00
_cell.angle_gamma   90.00
#
_symmetry.space_group_name_H-M   'P 1'
#
loop_
_entity.id
_entity.type
_entity.pdbx_description
1 polymer ?
#
loop_
_entity_poly.entity_id
_entity_poly.type
_entity_poly.pdbx_seq_one_letter_code
_entity_poly.pdbx_strand_id
1 'polypeptide(L)'
;METVLIVEDDRVYARATTNWLVKNGINARYVLSVNNAKEFLDNYDVDLVLSDFRLDNGNGMELLEWMNTHGYRIPFLIMTGYGDIPGAVEA
;
A
#
# COMPACT_ATOMS: atom_id res chain seq x y z
N MET A 1 16.28 1.95 -8.02
CA MET A 1 15.68 2.66 -6.87
C MET A 1 14.47 1.90 -6.40
N GLU A 2 14.42 1.64 -5.11
CA GLU A 2 13.30 0.90 -4.55
C GLU A 2 12.07 1.79 -4.43
N THR A 3 10.92 1.22 -4.74
CA THR A 3 9.66 1.94 -4.76
C THR A 3 8.69 1.33 -3.77
N VAL A 4 8.11 2.18 -2.93
CA VAL A 4 7.05 1.79 -1.98
C VAL A 4 5.73 2.33 -2.51
N LEU A 5 4.74 1.44 -2.60
CA LEU A 5 3.39 1.82 -2.96
C LEU A 5 2.53 1.84 -1.71
N ILE A 6 1.89 2.97 -1.47
CA ILE A 6 0.99 3.15 -0.34
C ILE A 6 -0.44 3.11 -0.86
N VAL A 7 -1.26 2.27 -0.27
CA VAL A 7 -2.67 2.12 -0.64
C VAL A 7 -3.51 2.60 0.54
N GLU A 8 -4.13 3.76 0.41
CA GLU A 8 -4.83 4.41 1.49
C GLU A 8 -5.92 5.30 0.90
N ASP A 9 -7.17 5.12 1.32
CA ASP A 9 -8.28 5.88 0.76
C ASP A 9 -8.43 7.29 1.35
N ASP A 10 -7.82 7.55 2.49
CA ASP A 10 -7.76 8.90 3.06
C ASP A 10 -6.61 9.66 2.39
N ARG A 11 -6.96 10.58 1.52
CA ARG A 11 -5.96 11.32 0.74
C ARG A 11 -4.98 12.10 1.61
N VAL A 12 -5.47 12.69 2.68
CA VAL A 12 -4.60 13.48 3.56
C VAL A 12 -3.57 12.59 4.22
N TYR A 13 -4.00 11.46 4.74
CA TYR A 13 -3.11 10.52 5.38
C TYR A 13 -2.14 9.89 4.38
N ALA A 14 -2.64 9.54 3.20
CA ALA A 14 -1.80 8.97 2.14
C ALA A 14 -0.68 9.94 1.75
N ARG A 15 -1.03 11.20 1.55
CA ARG A 15 -0.04 12.23 1.21
C ARG A 15 0.98 12.43 2.32
N ALA A 16 0.51 12.50 3.55
CA ALA A 16 1.41 12.73 4.68
C ALA A 16 2.40 11.58 4.81
N THR A 17 1.92 10.36 4.72
CA THR A 17 2.79 9.18 4.81
C THR A 17 3.79 9.14 3.67
N THR A 18 3.32 9.41 2.45
CA THR A 18 4.18 9.43 1.27
C THR A 18 5.25 10.50 1.38
N ASN A 19 4.86 11.71 1.78
CA ASN A 19 5.80 12.81 1.91
C ASN A 19 6.86 12.51 2.97
N TRP A 20 6.47 11.89 4.06
CA TRP A 20 7.40 11.51 5.11
C TRP A 20 8.44 10.53 4.58
N LEU A 21 8.00 9.53 3.83
CA LEU A 21 8.91 8.55 3.25
C LEU A 21 9.85 9.19 2.24
N VAL A 22 9.31 10.03 1.35
CA VAL A 22 10.13 10.72 0.35
C VAL A 22 11.16 11.61 1.02
N LYS A 23 10.78 12.30 2.08
CA LYS A 23 11.69 13.15 2.83
C LYS A 23 12.84 12.36 3.45
N ASN A 24 12.60 11.10 3.75
CA ASN A 24 13.61 10.22 4.32
C ASN A 24 14.35 9.39 3.26
N GLY A 25 14.27 9.80 2.01
CA GLY A 25 15.05 9.19 0.94
C GLY A 25 14.43 7.96 0.30
N ILE A 26 13.16 7.68 0.57
CA ILE A 26 12.47 6.53 0.03
C ILE A 26 11.59 6.98 -1.11
N ASN A 27 11.68 6.30 -2.25
CA ASN A 27 10.80 6.59 -3.38
C ASN A 27 9.42 6.00 -3.10
N ALA A 28 8.46 6.86 -2.78
CA ALA A 28 7.13 6.42 -2.39
C ALA A 28 6.07 7.06 -3.29
N ARG A 29 5.03 6.30 -3.57
CA ARG A 29 3.87 6.75 -4.32
C ARG A 29 2.63 6.25 -3.60
N TYR A 30 1.50 6.93 -3.78
CA TYR A 30 0.26 6.46 -3.17
C TYR A 30 -0.84 6.35 -4.20
N VAL A 31 -1.77 5.44 -3.90
CA VAL A 31 -3.03 5.32 -4.62
C VAL A 31 -4.15 5.25 -3.59
N LEU A 32 -5.37 5.52 -4.02
CA LEU A 32 -6.48 5.68 -3.10
C LEU A 32 -7.46 4.52 -3.10
N SER A 33 -7.22 3.50 -3.90
CA SER A 33 -8.14 2.37 -3.99
C SER A 33 -7.40 1.10 -4.39
N VAL A 34 -8.07 -0.04 -4.16
CA VAL A 34 -7.55 -1.34 -4.59
C VAL A 34 -7.41 -1.38 -6.11
N ASN A 35 -8.39 -0.86 -6.83
CA ASN A 35 -8.33 -0.86 -8.30
C ASN A 35 -7.15 -0.05 -8.83
N ASN A 36 -6.91 1.11 -8.23
CA ASN A 36 -5.77 1.93 -8.63
C ASN A 36 -4.45 1.24 -8.29
N ALA A 37 -4.42 0.50 -7.18
CA ALA A 37 -3.23 -0.25 -6.80
C ALA A 37 -2.94 -1.35 -7.82
N LYS A 38 -3.95 -2.06 -8.27
CA LYS A 38 -3.79 -3.10 -9.28
C LYS A 38 -3.22 -2.53 -10.57
N GLU A 39 -3.77 -1.40 -10.99
CA GLU A 39 -3.29 -0.72 -12.19
C GLU A 39 -1.85 -0.27 -12.04
N PHE A 40 -1.52 0.29 -10.89
CA PHE A 40 -0.16 0.74 -10.62
C PHE A 40 0.83 -0.44 -10.67
N LEU A 41 0.47 -1.54 -10.04
CA LEU A 41 1.33 -2.72 -10.01
C LEU A 41 1.55 -3.32 -11.39
N ASP A 42 0.55 -3.23 -12.26
CA ASP A 42 0.67 -3.74 -13.62
C ASP A 42 1.54 -2.86 -14.51
N ASN A 43 1.75 -1.60 -14.14
CA ASN A 43 2.45 -0.64 -14.98
C ASN A 43 3.80 -0.18 -14.43
N TYR A 44 4.07 -0.43 -13.15
CA TYR A 44 5.31 0.04 -12.52
C TYR A 44 5.89 -1.02 -11.62
N ASP A 45 7.20 -0.97 -11.47
CA ASP A 45 7.90 -1.87 -10.54
C ASP A 45 7.75 -1.35 -9.12
N VAL A 46 7.30 -2.21 -8.23
CA VAL A 46 7.09 -1.88 -6.83
C VAL A 46 7.84 -2.90 -5.97
N ASP A 47 8.51 -2.42 -4.94
CA ASP A 47 9.33 -3.28 -4.08
C ASP A 47 8.68 -3.57 -2.73
N LEU A 48 7.71 -2.76 -2.34
CA LEU A 48 7.00 -2.95 -1.08
C LEU A 48 5.63 -2.29 -1.20
N VAL A 49 4.60 -2.97 -0.71
CA VAL A 49 3.25 -2.41 -0.62
C VAL A 49 2.90 -2.20 0.84
N LEU A 50 2.50 -0.97 1.17
CA LEU A 50 1.92 -0.64 2.48
C LEU A 50 0.46 -0.32 2.25
N SER A 51 -0.42 -1.14 2.78
CA SER A 51 -1.84 -0.97 2.55
C SER A 51 -2.61 -0.80 3.85
N ASP A 52 -3.56 0.12 3.86
CA ASP A 52 -4.53 0.15 4.92
C ASP A 52 -5.40 -1.10 4.82
N PHE A 53 -5.84 -1.59 5.95
CA PHE A 53 -6.71 -2.77 5.95
C PHE A 53 -8.09 -2.44 5.38
N ARG A 54 -8.63 -1.27 5.76
CA ARG A 54 -9.96 -0.85 5.31
C ARG A 54 -9.84 0.19 4.21
N LEU A 55 -10.44 -0.12 3.07
CA LEU A 55 -10.48 0.77 1.92
C LEU A 55 -11.94 0.87 1.47
N ASP A 56 -12.31 2.00 0.89
CA ASP A 56 -13.69 2.24 0.47
C ASP A 56 -14.24 1.16 -0.45
N ASN A 57 -13.41 0.67 -1.36
CA ASN A 57 -13.84 -0.29 -2.38
C ASN A 57 -13.18 -1.64 -2.19
N GLY A 58 -13.06 -2.08 -0.93
CA GLY A 58 -12.44 -3.35 -0.65
C GLY A 58 -11.57 -3.25 0.58
N ASN A 59 -10.60 -4.14 0.69
CA ASN A 59 -9.66 -4.10 1.81
C ASN A 59 -8.28 -4.59 1.37
N GLY A 60 -7.31 -4.41 2.27
CA GLY A 60 -5.94 -4.77 1.98
C GLY A 60 -5.73 -6.25 1.70
N MET A 61 -6.52 -7.10 2.33
CA MET A 61 -6.40 -8.55 2.10
C MET A 61 -6.85 -8.93 0.70
N GLU A 62 -7.85 -8.24 0.17
CA GLU A 62 -8.29 -8.45 -1.19
C GLU A 62 -7.18 -8.13 -2.18
N LEU A 63 -6.47 -7.05 -1.95
CA LEU A 63 -5.33 -6.68 -2.78
C LEU A 63 -4.23 -7.72 -2.70
N LEU A 64 -3.90 -8.19 -1.50
CA LEU A 64 -2.89 -9.21 -1.32
C LEU A 64 -3.25 -10.49 -2.07
N GLU A 65 -4.50 -10.90 -1.98
CA GLU A 65 -4.98 -12.10 -2.66
C GLU A 65 -4.84 -11.95 -4.17
N TRP A 66 -5.21 -10.79 -4.69
CA TRP A 66 -5.05 -10.50 -6.11
C TRP A 66 -3.58 -10.57 -6.54
N MET A 67 -2.69 -9.99 -5.72
CA MET A 67 -1.26 -10.01 -6.00
C MET A 67 -0.73 -11.44 -6.05
N ASN A 68 -1.13 -12.26 -5.10
CA ASN A 68 -0.71 -13.66 -5.06
C ASN A 68 -1.21 -14.42 -6.28
N THR A 69 -2.45 -14.18 -6.69
CA THR A 69 -3.05 -14.84 -7.85
C THR A 69 -2.33 -14.45 -9.14
N HIS A 70 -1.84 -13.22 -9.21
CA HIS A 70 -1.18 -12.70 -10.40
C HIS A 70 0.34 -12.87 -10.38
N GLY A 71 0.86 -13.62 -9.42
CA GLY A 71 2.27 -13.96 -9.39
C GLY A 71 3.19 -12.88 -8.83
N TYR A 72 2.66 -11.85 -8.23
CA TYR A 72 3.49 -10.84 -7.59
C TYR A 72 4.11 -11.38 -6.31
N ARG A 73 5.41 -11.18 -6.14
CA ARG A 73 6.14 -11.62 -4.95
C ARG A 73 6.74 -10.43 -4.22
N ILE A 74 5.92 -9.45 -3.96
CA ILE A 74 6.31 -8.22 -3.33
C ILE A 74 5.91 -8.27 -1.86
N PRO A 75 6.79 -7.90 -0.93
CA PRO A 75 6.42 -7.81 0.48
C PRO A 75 5.23 -6.89 0.66
N PHE A 76 4.31 -7.30 1.52
CA PHE A 76 3.05 -6.61 1.73
C PHE A 76 2.83 -6.42 3.23
N LEU A 77 2.68 -5.16 3.65
CA LEU A 77 2.42 -4.83 5.04
C LEU A 77 1.04 -4.18 5.14
N ILE A 78 0.28 -4.61 6.13
CA ILE A 78 -1.03 -4.03 6.39
C ILE A 78 -0.92 -3.09 7.58
N MET A 79 -1.39 -1.87 7.38
CA MET A 79 -1.46 -0.89 8.44
C MET A 79 -2.90 -0.79 8.93
N THR A 80 -3.08 -0.69 10.23
CA THR A 80 -4.40 -0.46 10.80
C THR A 80 -4.46 1.00 11.20
N GLY A 81 -5.40 1.72 10.64
CA GLY A 81 -5.46 3.16 10.82
C GLY A 81 -5.87 3.63 12.19
N TYR A 82 -6.27 2.75 13.08
CA TYR A 82 -6.87 3.16 14.33
C TYR A 82 -6.11 2.75 15.58
N GLY A 83 -4.93 2.21 15.41
CA GLY A 83 -4.08 1.90 16.55
C GLY A 83 -4.58 0.84 17.49
N ASP A 84 -5.64 0.16 17.14
CA ASP A 84 -6.18 -0.91 17.97
C ASP A 84 -5.27 -2.11 18.01
N ILE A 85 -4.50 -2.27 16.97
CA ILE A 85 -3.58 -3.37 16.82
C ILE A 85 -2.19 -2.77 16.76
N PRO A 86 -1.29 -3.21 17.62
CA PRO A 86 0.06 -2.65 17.62
C PRO A 86 0.76 -2.91 16.29
N GLY A 87 1.17 -1.84 15.64
CA GLY A 87 2.01 -1.92 14.48
C GLY A 87 1.35 -2.45 13.23
N ALA A 88 2.18 -2.76 12.27
CA ALA A 88 1.75 -3.32 11.01
C ALA A 88 1.66 -4.83 11.13
N VAL A 89 0.74 -5.40 10.37
CA VAL A 89 0.62 -6.84 10.29
C VAL A 89 1.28 -7.28 9.00
N GLU A 90 2.22 -8.19 9.13
CA GLU A 90 2.90 -8.73 7.97
C GLU A 90 2.05 -9.84 7.36
N ALA A 91 1.75 -9.70 6.10
CA ALA A 91 0.87 -10.63 5.40
C ALA A 91 1.62 -11.81 4.77
#